data_bc9a2c5bf14e15270f30cc45c8e463d4
#
_entry.id   bc9a2c5bf14e15270f30cc45c8e463d4
#
_cell.length_a   1.000
_cell.length_b   1.000
_cell.length_c   1.000
_cell.angle_alpha   90.00
_cell.angle_beta   90.00
_cell.angle_gamma   90.00
#
_symmetry.space_group_name_H-M   'P 1'
#
loop_
_entity.id
_entity.type
_entity.pdbx_description
1 polymer ?
#
loop_
_entity_poly.entity_id
_entity_poly.type
_entity_poly.pdbx_seq_one_letter_code
_entity_poly.pdbx_strand_id
1 'polypeptide(L)'
;MNTPPRTAPASACCTPLTGSSLSAEQAERIVPLLKALADPVRLRLLSLLATAEGGAVCACDLVDPVGKSQPTVSHHLKVLAEAGLVTSERRGRNIWYGVVPAALDALRDALATR
;
A
#
# COMPACT_ATOMS: atom_id res chain seq x y z
N MET A 1 5.33 8.68 27.47
CA MET A 1 5.74 8.44 26.83
C MET A 1 6.03 8.48 27.00
N ASN A 2 6.30 8.53 27.10
CA ASN A 2 6.96 8.29 26.62
C ASN A 2 7.33 8.06 26.77
N THR A 3 7.77 8.07 26.97
CA THR A 3 8.48 7.66 26.53
C THR A 3 8.84 7.44 26.73
N PRO A 4 9.42 7.30 27.10
CA PRO A 4 10.01 6.90 26.73
C PRO A 4 10.15 6.55 26.96
N PRO A 5 10.69 6.36 27.08
CA PRO A 5 11.14 5.92 26.62
C PRO A 5 11.39 5.42 26.71
N ARG A 6 11.85 5.10 26.59
CA ARG A 6 12.42 4.75 26.10
C ARG A 6 13.13 4.79 26.30
N THR A 7 13.56 4.92 26.30
CA THR A 7 14.52 4.96 25.97
C THR A 7 15.25 5.04 26.06
N ALA A 8 15.82 5.01 26.24
CA ALA A 8 16.77 5.27 25.80
C ALA A 8 17.46 5.27 26.11
N PRO A 9 18.12 5.14 25.96
CA PRO A 9 19.05 5.33 25.81
C PRO A 9 19.62 5.81 25.83
N ALA A 10 20.10 5.84 25.81
CA ALA A 10 20.73 6.48 25.47
C ALA A 10 21.30 6.45 24.87
N SER A 11 21.80 6.49 24.55
CA SER A 11 22.27 6.63 23.65
C SER A 11 21.70 6.52 23.21
N ALA A 12 21.34 6.25 23.35
CA ALA A 12 20.71 6.25 22.74
C ALA A 12 20.18 7.01 22.89
N CYS A 13 20.09 7.35 23.59
CA CYS A 13 19.51 8.21 23.56
C CYS A 13 19.73 8.96 22.74
N CYS A 14 20.42 8.92 22.55
CA CYS A 14 20.72 9.65 21.62
C CYS A 14 20.76 9.10 20.43
N THR A 15 20.15 8.16 20.25
CA THR A 15 20.07 7.71 18.98
C THR A 15 19.68 8.73 18.13
N PRO A 16 20.41 9.02 17.22
CA PRO A 16 19.98 9.95 16.28
C PRO A 16 18.78 9.42 15.71
N LEU A 17 17.90 10.23 15.69
CA LEU A 17 16.71 9.88 15.11
C LEU A 17 16.75 10.11 13.69
N THR A 18 17.90 10.28 13.13
CA THR A 18 17.98 10.56 11.75
C THR A 18 17.31 9.52 10.99
N GLY A 19 16.38 9.86 10.19
CA GLY A 19 15.66 8.95 9.35
C GLY A 19 14.73 8.04 10.08
N SER A 20 14.61 8.18 11.36
CA SER A 20 13.80 7.27 12.12
C SER A 20 12.37 7.69 12.26
N SER A 21 12.05 8.93 12.11
CA SER A 21 10.65 9.37 12.23
C SER A 21 10.22 10.08 10.96
N LEU A 22 8.93 10.06 10.72
CA LEU A 22 8.37 10.68 9.52
C LEU A 22 8.29 12.18 9.68
N SER A 23 8.65 12.89 8.64
CA SER A 23 8.36 14.32 8.58
C SER A 23 6.88 14.53 8.28
N ALA A 24 6.42 15.75 8.46
CA ALA A 24 5.04 16.09 8.12
C ALA A 24 4.76 15.83 6.63
N GLU A 25 5.72 16.15 5.77
CA GLU A 25 5.55 15.93 4.34
C GLU A 25 5.46 14.45 4.01
N GLN A 26 6.29 13.63 4.66
CA GLN A 26 6.26 12.20 4.43
C GLN A 26 4.92 11.62 4.90
N ALA A 27 4.43 12.06 6.04
CA ALA A 27 3.14 11.61 6.55
C ALA A 27 2.01 11.99 5.59
N GLU A 28 2.06 13.19 5.04
CA GLU A 28 1.04 13.63 4.09
C GLU A 28 1.03 12.79 2.81
N ARG A 29 2.21 12.31 2.40
CA ARG A 29 2.28 11.45 1.21
C ARG A 29 1.82 10.03 1.50
N ILE A 30 2.03 9.54 2.72
CA ILE A 30 1.71 8.16 3.08
C ILE A 30 0.22 7.98 3.42
N VAL A 31 -0.40 8.99 4.03
CA VAL A 31 -1.78 8.85 4.50
C VAL A 31 -2.77 8.47 3.39
N PRO A 32 -2.70 9.04 2.18
CA PRO A 32 -3.63 8.61 1.13
C PRO A 32 -3.49 7.13 0.78
N LEU A 33 -2.27 6.59 0.85
CA LEU A 33 -2.06 5.16 0.61
C LEU A 33 -2.72 4.33 1.69
N LEU A 34 -2.58 4.75 2.94
CA LEU A 34 -3.21 4.02 4.05
C LEU A 34 -4.72 4.10 3.99
N LYS A 35 -5.26 5.26 3.60
CA LYS A 35 -6.71 5.40 3.45
C LYS A 35 -7.25 4.45 2.39
N ALA A 36 -6.54 4.33 1.28
CA ALA A 36 -6.97 3.43 0.22
C ALA A 36 -6.91 1.97 0.66
N LEU A 37 -6.01 1.63 1.58
CA LEU A 37 -5.87 0.26 2.07
C LEU A 37 -6.75 -0.05 3.27
N ALA A 38 -7.47 0.93 3.80
CA ALA A 38 -8.28 0.71 4.98
C ALA A 38 -9.63 0.09 4.62
N ASP A 39 -9.60 -0.99 3.88
CA ASP A 39 -10.76 -1.75 3.47
C ASP A 39 -10.30 -3.19 3.21
N PRO A 40 -10.99 -4.19 3.78
CA PRO A 40 -10.52 -5.58 3.64
C PRO A 40 -10.42 -6.06 2.20
N VAL A 41 -11.38 -5.66 1.35
CA VAL A 41 -11.35 -6.09 -0.05
C VAL A 41 -10.16 -5.47 -0.77
N ARG A 42 -9.94 -4.18 -0.56
CA ARG A 42 -8.81 -3.50 -1.21
C ARG A 42 -7.47 -4.07 -0.75
N LEU A 43 -7.35 -4.37 0.54
CA LEU A 43 -6.13 -4.97 1.04
C LEU A 43 -5.88 -6.34 0.42
N ARG A 44 -6.93 -7.15 0.30
CA ARG A 44 -6.80 -8.45 -0.35
C ARG A 44 -6.45 -8.33 -1.82
N LEU A 45 -7.06 -7.37 -2.52
CA LEU A 45 -6.74 -7.13 -3.92
C LEU A 45 -5.27 -6.75 -4.09
N LEU A 46 -4.77 -5.87 -3.25
CA LEU A 46 -3.36 -5.49 -3.33
C LEU A 46 -2.47 -6.71 -3.10
N SER A 47 -2.80 -7.55 -2.13
CA SER A 47 -2.03 -8.74 -1.84
C SER A 47 -2.04 -9.71 -3.04
N LEU A 48 -3.18 -9.90 -3.67
CA LEU A 48 -3.28 -10.76 -4.84
C LEU A 48 -2.43 -10.24 -5.98
N LEU A 49 -2.45 -8.93 -6.20
CA LEU A 49 -1.64 -8.33 -7.25
C LEU A 49 -0.15 -8.42 -6.95
N ALA A 50 0.22 -8.22 -5.69
CA ALA A 50 1.63 -8.23 -5.30
C ALA A 50 2.25 -9.61 -5.41
N THR A 51 1.44 -10.67 -5.28
CA THR A 51 1.94 -12.04 -5.35
C THR A 51 1.70 -12.70 -6.69
N ALA A 52 1.10 -11.99 -7.63
CA ALA A 52 0.79 -12.57 -8.93
C ALA A 52 2.04 -12.70 -9.78
N GLU A 53 2.17 -13.84 -10.45
CA GLU A 53 3.23 -14.02 -11.42
C GLU A 53 2.91 -13.21 -12.66
N GLY A 54 3.92 -12.69 -13.31
CA GLY A 54 3.71 -11.92 -14.54
C GLY A 54 3.49 -10.44 -14.31
N GLY A 55 3.27 -10.03 -13.08
CA GLY A 55 3.24 -8.61 -12.74
C GLY A 55 1.94 -7.86 -12.98
N ALA A 56 0.99 -8.46 -13.69
CA ALA A 56 -0.30 -7.82 -13.95
C ALA A 56 -1.40 -8.85 -14.00
N VAL A 57 -2.61 -8.47 -13.56
CA VAL A 57 -3.75 -9.37 -13.49
C VAL A 57 -4.97 -8.65 -14.05
N CYS A 58 -5.74 -9.37 -14.87
CA CYS A 58 -7.01 -8.84 -15.36
C CYS A 58 -7.98 -8.66 -14.19
N ALA A 59 -8.72 -7.56 -14.18
CA ALA A 59 -9.76 -7.37 -13.17
C ALA A 59 -10.73 -8.54 -13.13
N CYS A 60 -10.98 -9.15 -14.29
CA CYS A 60 -11.91 -10.26 -14.39
C CYS A 60 -11.45 -11.49 -13.59
N ASP A 61 -10.14 -11.64 -13.39
CA ASP A 61 -9.62 -12.78 -12.65
C ASP A 61 -9.58 -12.55 -11.14
N LEU A 62 -9.95 -11.36 -10.69
CA LEU A 62 -9.95 -11.02 -9.26
C LEU A 62 -11.33 -11.17 -8.64
N VAL A 63 -12.36 -11.36 -9.45
CA VAL A 63 -13.74 -11.45 -8.96
C VAL A 63 -13.92 -12.66 -8.05
N ASP A 64 -13.52 -13.84 -8.51
CA ASP A 64 -13.71 -15.06 -7.74
C ASP A 64 -12.91 -15.08 -6.45
N PRO A 65 -11.60 -14.74 -6.46
CA PRO A 65 -10.83 -14.80 -5.22
C PRO A 65 -11.38 -13.93 -4.11
N VAL A 66 -11.95 -12.76 -4.44
CA VAL A 66 -12.44 -11.87 -3.39
C VAL A 66 -13.94 -12.03 -3.15
N GLY A 67 -14.65 -12.78 -4.00
CA GLY A 67 -16.05 -13.08 -3.78
C GLY A 67 -16.98 -11.88 -3.93
N LYS A 68 -16.63 -10.93 -4.79
CA LYS A 68 -17.43 -9.74 -5.04
C LYS A 68 -17.76 -9.64 -6.52
N SER A 69 -18.77 -8.83 -6.84
CA SER A 69 -19.13 -8.62 -8.24
C SER A 69 -18.06 -7.84 -8.97
N GLN A 70 -18.07 -7.97 -10.31
CA GLN A 70 -17.08 -7.26 -11.10
C GLN A 70 -17.14 -5.74 -10.95
N PRO A 71 -18.32 -5.10 -10.92
CA PRO A 71 -18.34 -3.65 -10.68
C PRO A 71 -17.74 -3.25 -9.34
N THR A 72 -17.96 -4.06 -8.30
CA THR A 72 -17.39 -3.79 -6.97
C THR A 72 -15.88 -3.92 -7.01
N VAL A 73 -15.38 -4.98 -7.62
CA VAL A 73 -13.93 -5.19 -7.76
C VAL A 73 -13.31 -4.05 -8.55
N SER A 74 -13.92 -3.67 -9.67
CA SER A 74 -13.42 -2.58 -10.50
C SER A 74 -13.38 -1.26 -9.75
N HIS A 75 -14.40 -0.99 -8.94
CA HIS A 75 -14.42 0.22 -8.13
C HIS A 75 -13.26 0.25 -7.14
N HIS A 76 -13.04 -0.85 -6.44
CA HIS A 76 -11.94 -0.91 -5.48
C HIS A 76 -10.57 -0.78 -6.16
N LEU A 77 -10.42 -1.38 -7.32
CA LEU A 77 -9.17 -1.26 -8.08
C LEU A 77 -8.94 0.18 -8.52
N LYS A 78 -10.02 0.87 -8.89
CA LYS A 78 -9.91 2.28 -9.26
C LYS A 78 -9.46 3.13 -8.08
N VAL A 79 -9.99 2.88 -6.90
CA VAL A 79 -9.56 3.59 -5.69
C VAL A 79 -8.07 3.37 -5.45
N LEU A 80 -7.61 2.13 -5.58
CA LEU A 80 -6.18 1.82 -5.41
C LEU A 80 -5.33 2.53 -6.46
N ALA A 81 -5.80 2.59 -7.70
CA ALA A 81 -5.07 3.27 -8.77
C ALA A 81 -4.99 4.76 -8.55
N GLU A 82 -6.08 5.37 -8.10
CA GLU A 82 -6.10 6.81 -7.82
C GLU A 82 -5.17 7.17 -6.68
N ALA A 83 -4.98 6.26 -5.74
CA ALA A 83 -4.05 6.50 -4.63
C ALA A 83 -2.58 6.25 -5.03
N GLY A 84 -2.33 5.68 -6.21
CA GLY A 84 -0.97 5.42 -6.66
C GLY A 84 -0.41 4.08 -6.22
N LEU A 85 -1.25 3.19 -5.69
CA LEU A 85 -0.79 1.87 -5.25
C LEU A 85 -0.71 0.86 -6.38
N VAL A 86 -1.53 1.02 -7.39
CA VAL A 86 -1.55 0.13 -8.54
C VAL A 86 -1.60 0.95 -9.83
N THR A 87 -1.15 0.33 -10.91
CA THR A 87 -1.29 0.87 -12.26
C THR A 87 -2.40 0.13 -12.96
N SER A 88 -2.97 0.75 -13.99
CA SER A 88 -3.97 0.10 -14.82
C SER A 88 -3.56 0.23 -16.28
N GLU A 89 -3.89 -0.79 -17.04
CA GLU A 89 -3.57 -0.83 -18.46
C GLU A 89 -4.71 -1.50 -19.20
N ARG A 90 -5.24 -0.85 -20.23
CA ARG A 90 -6.28 -1.46 -21.02
C ARG A 90 -5.64 -2.40 -22.04
N ARG A 91 -6.15 -3.63 -22.08
CA ARG A 91 -5.77 -4.62 -23.08
C ARG A 91 -7.05 -5.13 -23.71
N GLY A 92 -7.39 -4.64 -24.89
CA GLY A 92 -8.65 -4.98 -25.53
C GLY A 92 -9.83 -4.47 -24.73
N ARG A 93 -10.70 -5.37 -24.31
CA ARG A 93 -11.89 -5.03 -23.53
C ARG A 93 -11.63 -5.04 -22.03
N ASN A 94 -10.48 -5.54 -21.63
CA ASN A 94 -10.20 -5.75 -20.21
C ASN A 94 -9.19 -4.73 -19.72
N ILE A 95 -9.25 -4.46 -18.42
CA ILE A 95 -8.27 -3.62 -17.76
C ILE A 95 -7.44 -4.51 -16.85
N TRP A 96 -6.13 -4.38 -16.98
CA TRP A 96 -5.15 -5.14 -16.21
C TRP A 96 -4.51 -4.25 -15.18
N TYR A 97 -4.26 -4.79 -14.01
CA TYR A 97 -3.73 -4.02 -12.88
C TYR A 97 -2.45 -4.66 -12.38
N GLY A 98 -1.53 -3.82 -11.93
CA GLY A 98 -0.28 -4.27 -11.32
C GLY A 98 0.10 -3.34 -10.18
N VAL A 99 0.88 -3.85 -9.23
CA VAL A 99 1.29 -3.00 -8.10
C VAL A 99 2.36 -2.01 -8.53
N VAL A 100 2.45 -0.92 -7.79
CA VAL A 100 3.53 0.05 -7.93
C VAL A 100 4.53 -0.25 -6.82
N PRO A 101 5.67 -0.88 -7.13
CA PRO A 101 6.60 -1.29 -6.06
C PRO A 101 7.08 -0.13 -5.20
N ALA A 102 7.28 1.04 -5.79
CA ALA A 102 7.73 2.20 -5.03
C ALA A 102 6.75 2.61 -3.95
N ALA A 103 5.44 2.47 -4.21
CA ALA A 103 4.42 2.80 -3.21
C ALA A 103 4.46 1.82 -2.05
N LEU A 104 4.63 0.52 -2.34
CA LEU A 104 4.74 -0.50 -1.29
C LEU A 104 6.02 -0.30 -0.48
N ASP A 105 7.11 0.06 -1.14
CA ASP A 105 8.37 0.33 -0.45
C ASP A 105 8.23 1.53 0.48
N ALA A 106 7.54 2.57 0.04
CA ALA A 106 7.31 3.75 0.88
C ALA A 106 6.52 3.40 2.13
N LEU A 107 5.48 2.56 1.99
CA LEU A 107 4.71 2.10 3.14
C LEU A 107 5.57 1.27 4.08
N ARG A 108 6.33 0.33 3.53
CA ARG A 108 7.19 -0.52 4.35
C ARG A 108 8.19 0.32 5.14
N ASP A 109 8.82 1.27 4.46
CA ASP A 109 9.83 2.09 5.11
C ASP A 109 9.23 2.99 6.18
N ALA A 110 8.04 3.51 5.94
CA ALA A 110 7.34 4.36 6.91
C ALA A 110 6.99 3.60 8.18
N LEU A 111 6.70 2.31 8.06
CA LEU A 111 6.23 1.49 9.17
C LEU A 111 7.32 0.59 9.75
N ALA A 112 8.51 0.64 9.20
CA ALA A 112 9.59 -0.22 9.66
C ALA A 112 10.03 0.21 11.05
N THR A 113 10.32 -0.78 11.89
CA THR A 113 10.90 -0.54 13.21
C THR A 113 12.38 -0.77 13.14
N ARG A 114 13.09 -0.18 14.09
CA ARG A 114 14.55 -0.29 14.13
C ARG A 114 15.00 -0.92 15.41
#